data_244b34588909d16101e360d4f39ff22e
#
_entry.id   244b34588909d16101e360d4f39ff22e
#
_cell.length_a   1.000
_cell.length_b   1.000
_cell.length_c   1.000
_cell.angle_alpha   90.00
_cell.angle_beta   90.00
_cell.angle_gamma   90.00
#
_symmetry.space_group_name_H-M   'P 1'
#
loop_
_entity.id
_entity.type
_entity.pdbx_description
1 polymer ?
#
loop_
_entity_poly.entity_id
_entity_poly.type
_entity_poly.pdbx_seq_one_letter_code
_entity_poly.pdbx_strand_id
1 'polypeptide(L)'
;MVTAVTRRIRIFDTTLRDGEQAPGFGMTAEAKLEVARQLSKLGVDVIEAGFPAASPGDFEAVRTIAETITGPTIAGLARANEDDIRRCYEAVKGAQKPRIHTFIATSPIHMEYKLRKKPEEVVRAAREAVALARSLGPEVEFSAEDATRSDWNFLVQIFTVAARAGATILNVPDTVGYTTPKEYYDLIRFLIEHVDAPEGVQFSVHCH
;
A
#
# COMPACT_ATOMS: atom_id res chain seq x y z
N MET A 1 -2.43 15.39 35.83
CA MET A 1 -1.30 15.07 34.92
C MET A 1 -1.90 14.53 33.63
N VAL A 2 -1.81 15.29 32.55
CA VAL A 2 -2.22 14.79 31.23
C VAL A 2 -1.10 13.86 30.78
N THR A 3 -1.33 12.56 30.82
CA THR A 3 -0.42 11.57 30.19
C THR A 3 -0.42 11.88 28.69
N ALA A 4 0.67 12.41 28.20
CA ALA A 4 0.88 12.58 26.77
C ALA A 4 0.79 11.17 26.14
N VAL A 5 -0.27 10.92 25.38
CA VAL A 5 -0.37 9.73 24.56
C VAL A 5 0.66 9.90 23.46
N THR A 6 1.82 9.27 23.61
CA THR A 6 2.83 9.21 22.57
C THR A 6 2.27 8.38 21.41
N ARG A 7 1.83 9.05 20.34
CA ARG A 7 1.44 8.37 19.10
C ARG A 7 2.70 7.77 18.47
N ARG A 8 2.73 6.44 18.32
CA ARG A 8 3.79 5.77 17.58
C ARG A 8 3.55 5.93 16.09
N ILE A 9 4.54 6.43 15.37
CA ILE A 9 4.57 6.42 13.90
C ILE A 9 5.23 5.12 13.46
N ARG A 10 4.61 4.41 12.51
CA ARG A 10 5.16 3.20 11.90
C ARG A 10 5.91 3.59 10.62
N ILE A 11 7.09 3.03 10.42
CA ILE A 11 7.90 3.23 9.22
C ILE A 11 7.65 2.08 8.24
N PHE A 12 7.17 2.46 7.06
CA PHE A 12 6.96 1.56 5.93
C PHE A 12 8.05 1.82 4.88
N ASP A 13 8.99 0.91 4.76
CA ASP A 13 10.10 1.00 3.80
C ASP A 13 9.70 0.39 2.47
N THR A 14 9.90 1.12 1.39
CA THR A 14 9.57 0.72 0.01
C THR A 14 10.80 0.59 -0.90
N THR A 15 11.99 0.52 -0.33
CA THR A 15 13.26 0.40 -1.09
C THR A 15 13.22 -0.76 -2.09
N LEU A 16 12.68 -1.91 -1.67
CA LEU A 16 12.65 -3.14 -2.47
C LEU A 16 11.52 -3.19 -3.50
N ARG A 17 10.66 -2.20 -3.54
CA ARG A 17 9.59 -2.09 -4.53
C ARG A 17 9.66 -0.78 -5.30
N ASP A 18 9.38 0.35 -4.67
CA ASP A 18 9.37 1.66 -5.31
C ASP A 18 10.80 2.15 -5.60
N GLY A 19 11.70 2.00 -4.65
CA GLY A 19 13.10 2.37 -4.81
C GLY A 19 13.79 1.63 -5.96
N GLU A 20 13.45 0.35 -6.17
CA GLU A 20 13.98 -0.46 -7.27
C GLU A 20 13.51 0.01 -8.66
N GLN A 21 12.42 0.76 -8.75
CA GLN A 21 11.94 1.30 -10.03
C GLN A 21 12.80 2.45 -10.56
N ALA A 22 13.69 3.00 -9.74
CA ALA A 22 14.64 4.01 -10.20
C ALA A 22 15.62 3.42 -11.23
N PRO A 23 15.95 4.16 -12.33
CA PRO A 23 16.88 3.67 -13.32
C PRO A 23 18.24 3.28 -12.74
N GLY A 24 18.69 2.05 -13.02
CA GLY A 24 19.99 1.51 -12.55
C GLY A 24 19.95 0.85 -11.17
N PHE A 25 18.79 0.78 -10.51
CA PHE A 25 18.64 0.19 -9.18
C PHE A 25 18.02 -1.22 -9.15
N GLY A 26 17.90 -1.88 -10.30
CA GLY A 26 17.44 -3.28 -10.35
C GLY A 26 18.34 -4.19 -9.53
N MET A 27 17.75 -5.02 -8.66
CA MET A 27 18.44 -5.90 -7.73
C MET A 27 18.22 -7.38 -8.07
N THR A 28 19.23 -8.23 -7.82
CA THR A 28 19.01 -9.67 -7.81
C THR A 28 18.23 -10.11 -6.56
N ALA A 29 17.65 -11.30 -6.58
CA ALA A 29 16.92 -11.84 -5.42
C ALA A 29 17.81 -11.89 -4.15
N GLU A 30 19.09 -12.23 -4.31
CA GLU A 30 20.06 -12.27 -3.21
C GLU A 30 20.32 -10.86 -2.65
N ALA A 31 20.48 -9.85 -3.52
CA ALA A 31 20.67 -8.48 -3.11
C ALA A 31 19.42 -7.95 -2.38
N LYS A 32 18.21 -8.24 -2.88
CA LYS A 32 16.95 -7.89 -2.19
C LYS A 32 16.88 -8.51 -0.80
N LEU A 33 17.24 -9.79 -0.66
CA LEU A 33 17.23 -10.46 0.65
C LEU A 33 18.23 -9.82 1.63
N GLU A 34 19.42 -9.44 1.16
CA GLU A 34 20.41 -8.77 2.02
C GLU A 34 19.92 -7.39 2.46
N VAL A 35 19.35 -6.59 1.55
CA VAL A 35 18.73 -5.30 1.91
C VAL A 35 17.59 -5.52 2.92
N ALA A 36 16.72 -6.51 2.72
CA ALA A 36 15.64 -6.82 3.67
C ALA A 36 16.18 -7.15 5.07
N ARG A 37 17.31 -7.88 5.16
CA ARG A 37 17.98 -8.15 6.44
C ARG A 37 18.48 -6.87 7.12
N GLN A 38 19.04 -5.94 6.37
CA GLN A 38 19.51 -4.66 6.92
C GLN A 38 18.33 -3.79 7.37
N LEU A 39 17.24 -3.75 6.60
CA LEU A 39 16.02 -3.03 6.99
C LEU A 39 15.39 -3.62 8.26
N SER A 40 15.36 -4.94 8.39
CA SER A 40 14.90 -5.60 9.61
C SER A 40 15.78 -5.25 10.83
N LYS A 41 17.11 -5.22 10.67
CA LYS A 41 18.05 -4.78 11.73
C LYS A 41 17.89 -3.30 12.06
N LEU A 42 17.59 -2.45 11.08
CA LEU A 42 17.30 -1.04 11.27
C LEU A 42 16.02 -0.83 12.11
N GLY A 43 15.14 -1.81 12.13
CA GLY A 43 13.93 -1.79 12.95
C GLY A 43 12.75 -1.10 12.29
N VAL A 44 12.67 -1.08 10.95
CA VAL A 44 11.46 -0.62 10.24
C VAL A 44 10.27 -1.52 10.60
N ASP A 45 9.07 -0.94 10.63
CA ASP A 45 7.87 -1.69 11.01
C ASP A 45 7.33 -2.56 9.86
N VAL A 46 7.52 -2.11 8.63
CA VAL A 46 7.02 -2.78 7.41
C VAL A 46 8.06 -2.70 6.31
N ILE A 47 8.24 -3.78 5.57
CA ILE A 47 9.06 -3.85 4.33
C ILE A 47 8.14 -4.22 3.18
N GLU A 48 8.03 -3.37 2.16
CA GLU A 48 7.42 -3.73 0.89
C GLU A 48 8.43 -4.47 0.03
N ALA A 49 8.29 -5.78 -0.03
CA ALA A 49 9.30 -6.67 -0.59
C ALA A 49 9.34 -6.71 -2.13
N GLY A 50 8.27 -6.23 -2.77
CA GLY A 50 8.20 -6.17 -4.24
C GLY A 50 6.78 -6.29 -4.79
N PHE A 51 6.70 -6.54 -6.10
CA PHE A 51 5.47 -6.71 -6.85
C PHE A 51 5.39 -8.14 -7.45
N PRO A 52 4.84 -9.12 -6.74
CA PRO A 52 4.88 -10.54 -7.13
C PRO A 52 4.26 -10.86 -8.49
N ALA A 53 3.35 -10.03 -8.99
CA ALA A 53 2.72 -10.22 -10.29
C ALA A 53 3.55 -9.70 -11.47
N ALA A 54 4.65 -8.95 -11.21
CA ALA A 54 5.47 -8.38 -12.26
C ALA A 54 6.23 -9.45 -13.05
N SER A 55 6.82 -10.43 -12.36
CA SER A 55 7.54 -11.54 -12.97
C SER A 55 7.61 -12.77 -12.05
N PRO A 56 7.99 -13.96 -12.57
CA PRO A 56 8.33 -15.11 -11.73
C PRO A 56 9.48 -14.82 -10.75
N GLY A 57 10.49 -14.05 -11.18
CA GLY A 57 11.62 -13.68 -10.33
C GLY A 57 11.21 -12.79 -9.17
N ASP A 58 10.33 -11.80 -9.40
CA ASP A 58 9.79 -10.95 -8.34
C ASP A 58 8.97 -11.75 -7.34
N PHE A 59 8.17 -12.69 -7.82
CA PHE A 59 7.43 -13.60 -6.96
C PHE A 59 8.35 -14.39 -6.02
N GLU A 60 9.40 -15.01 -6.56
CA GLU A 60 10.34 -15.81 -5.78
C GLU A 60 11.14 -14.94 -4.79
N ALA A 61 11.54 -13.74 -5.20
CA ALA A 61 12.24 -12.81 -4.31
C ALA A 61 11.36 -12.40 -3.12
N VAL A 62 10.10 -12.02 -3.36
CA VAL A 62 9.14 -11.67 -2.30
C VAL A 62 8.88 -12.87 -1.39
N ARG A 63 8.69 -14.07 -1.95
CA ARG A 63 8.49 -15.29 -1.17
C ARG A 63 9.69 -15.61 -0.28
N THR A 64 10.90 -15.54 -0.82
CA THR A 64 12.13 -15.79 -0.04
C THR A 64 12.28 -14.80 1.11
N ILE A 65 11.97 -13.51 0.89
CA ILE A 65 11.98 -12.50 1.94
C ILE A 65 10.92 -12.82 3.00
N ALA A 66 9.71 -13.17 2.58
CA ALA A 66 8.59 -13.48 3.48
C ALA A 66 8.90 -14.69 4.38
N GLU A 67 9.55 -15.71 3.85
CA GLU A 67 9.91 -16.92 4.60
C GLU A 67 11.15 -16.72 5.50
N THR A 68 12.01 -15.74 5.19
CA THR A 68 13.30 -15.56 5.87
C THR A 68 13.30 -14.46 6.91
N ILE A 69 12.63 -13.33 6.62
CA ILE A 69 12.69 -12.13 7.46
C ILE A 69 11.66 -12.21 8.57
N THR A 70 12.09 -11.98 9.80
CA THR A 70 11.24 -11.93 11.00
C THR A 70 11.28 -10.54 11.63
N GLY A 71 10.22 -10.17 12.33
CA GLY A 71 10.10 -8.89 13.03
C GLY A 71 9.18 -7.91 12.30
N PRO A 72 9.57 -7.30 11.17
CA PRO A 72 8.69 -6.42 10.41
C PRO A 72 7.53 -7.17 9.76
N THR A 73 6.48 -6.42 9.41
CA THR A 73 5.44 -6.87 8.47
C THR A 73 6.05 -6.93 7.07
N ILE A 74 5.80 -8.00 6.32
CA ILE A 74 6.21 -8.12 4.92
C ILE A 74 5.01 -7.87 4.02
N ALA A 75 5.09 -6.80 3.25
CA ALA A 75 4.06 -6.41 2.30
C ALA A 75 4.45 -6.77 0.87
N GLY A 76 3.48 -7.16 0.08
CA GLY A 76 3.60 -7.29 -1.36
C GLY A 76 2.57 -6.40 -2.05
N LEU A 77 2.96 -5.81 -3.21
CA LEU A 77 2.09 -4.96 -4.01
C LEU A 77 1.23 -5.79 -4.97
N ALA A 78 -0.02 -5.38 -5.15
CA ALA A 78 -0.96 -5.98 -6.10
C ALA A 78 -1.87 -4.92 -6.72
N ARG A 79 -2.08 -4.95 -8.02
CA ARG A 79 -3.17 -4.17 -8.64
C ARG A 79 -4.52 -4.68 -8.13
N ALA A 80 -5.54 -3.82 -8.22
CA ALA A 80 -6.91 -4.16 -7.80
C ALA A 80 -7.58 -5.13 -8.79
N ASN A 81 -7.02 -6.33 -8.94
CA ASN A 81 -7.58 -7.46 -9.68
C ASN A 81 -7.28 -8.79 -8.96
N GLU A 82 -8.08 -9.80 -9.24
CA GLU A 82 -8.04 -11.09 -8.54
C GLU A 82 -6.70 -11.80 -8.67
N ASP A 83 -6.16 -11.88 -9.88
CA ASP A 83 -4.93 -12.63 -10.16
C ASP A 83 -3.72 -12.06 -9.41
N ASP A 84 -3.55 -10.74 -9.45
CA ASP A 84 -2.47 -10.05 -8.75
C ASP A 84 -2.59 -10.24 -7.23
N ILE A 85 -3.80 -10.10 -6.67
CA ILE A 85 -4.05 -10.23 -5.23
C ILE A 85 -3.76 -11.65 -4.75
N ARG A 86 -4.25 -12.66 -5.46
CA ARG A 86 -3.97 -14.07 -5.12
C ARG A 86 -2.48 -14.37 -5.22
N ARG A 87 -1.83 -13.91 -6.29
CA ARG A 87 -0.39 -14.09 -6.48
C ARG A 87 0.42 -13.38 -5.40
N CYS A 88 0.01 -12.18 -5.01
CA CYS A 88 0.63 -11.45 -3.90
C CYS A 88 0.50 -12.23 -2.59
N TYR A 89 -0.69 -12.71 -2.26
CA TYR A 89 -0.90 -13.51 -1.05
C TYR A 89 -0.02 -14.76 -1.04
N GLU A 90 0.03 -15.52 -2.13
CA GLU A 90 0.89 -16.71 -2.23
C GLU A 90 2.36 -16.40 -1.97
N ALA A 91 2.84 -15.22 -2.38
CA ALA A 91 4.22 -14.81 -2.13
C ALA A 91 4.46 -14.38 -0.67
N VAL A 92 3.49 -13.71 -0.01
CA VAL A 92 3.71 -13.17 1.34
C VAL A 92 3.21 -14.06 2.47
N LYS A 93 2.39 -15.10 2.19
CA LYS A 93 1.72 -15.91 3.22
C LYS A 93 2.67 -16.65 4.17
N GLY A 94 3.94 -16.86 3.78
CA GLY A 94 4.98 -17.43 4.61
C GLY A 94 5.56 -16.48 5.64
N ALA A 95 5.26 -15.19 5.56
CA ALA A 95 5.74 -14.22 6.53
C ALA A 95 5.06 -14.36 7.90
N GLN A 96 5.78 -14.00 8.97
CA GLN A 96 5.21 -13.95 10.31
C GLN A 96 4.05 -12.95 10.40
N LYS A 97 4.13 -11.86 9.65
CA LYS A 97 3.12 -10.80 9.56
C LYS A 97 2.95 -10.42 8.08
N PRO A 98 2.09 -11.14 7.33
CA PRO A 98 1.86 -10.84 5.93
C PRO A 98 0.92 -9.66 5.75
N ARG A 99 1.19 -8.82 4.72
CA ARG A 99 0.29 -7.74 4.27
C ARG A 99 0.11 -7.81 2.77
N ILE A 100 -1.12 -7.69 2.32
CA ILE A 100 -1.45 -7.44 0.91
C ILE A 100 -1.65 -5.93 0.76
N HIS A 101 -0.84 -5.31 -0.10
CA HIS A 101 -0.97 -3.90 -0.46
C HIS A 101 -1.59 -3.81 -1.85
N THR A 102 -2.86 -3.44 -1.93
CA THR A 102 -3.55 -3.29 -3.22
C THR A 102 -3.82 -1.83 -3.54
N PHE A 103 -3.84 -1.48 -4.84
CA PHE A 103 -4.01 -0.11 -5.27
C PHE A 103 -4.84 -0.01 -6.55
N ILE A 104 -5.47 1.14 -6.73
CA ILE A 104 -6.10 1.58 -7.97
C ILE A 104 -5.96 3.10 -8.12
N ALA A 105 -5.78 3.57 -9.35
CA ALA A 105 -5.66 5.00 -9.60
C ALA A 105 -7.00 5.72 -9.44
N THR A 106 -6.96 6.93 -8.88
CA THR A 106 -8.15 7.71 -8.50
C THR A 106 -8.24 9.09 -9.15
N SER A 107 -7.15 9.57 -9.79
CA SER A 107 -7.19 10.85 -10.47
C SER A 107 -8.00 10.78 -11.77
N PRO A 108 -8.67 11.87 -12.17
CA PRO A 108 -9.46 11.92 -13.41
C PRO A 108 -8.66 11.49 -14.64
N ILE A 109 -7.42 11.96 -14.76
CA ILE A 109 -6.55 11.62 -15.90
C ILE A 109 -6.27 10.10 -15.96
N HIS A 110 -6.04 9.45 -14.81
CA HIS A 110 -5.80 8.01 -14.79
C HIS A 110 -7.06 7.20 -14.99
N MET A 111 -8.20 7.65 -14.47
CA MET A 111 -9.48 6.97 -14.71
C MET A 111 -9.84 6.99 -16.19
N GLU A 112 -9.64 8.12 -16.86
CA GLU A 112 -9.97 8.30 -18.30
C GLU A 112 -9.00 7.56 -19.22
N TYR A 113 -7.67 7.80 -19.07
CA TYR A 113 -6.69 7.35 -20.07
C TYR A 113 -6.01 6.03 -19.72
N LYS A 114 -5.77 5.73 -18.42
CA LYS A 114 -5.10 4.51 -17.98
C LYS A 114 -6.10 3.37 -17.73
N LEU A 115 -7.10 3.63 -16.91
CA LEU A 115 -8.07 2.61 -16.50
C LEU A 115 -9.23 2.46 -17.49
N ARG A 116 -9.60 3.54 -18.17
CA ARG A 116 -10.78 3.65 -19.02
C ARG A 116 -12.05 3.19 -18.27
N LYS A 117 -12.19 3.67 -17.05
CA LYS A 117 -13.27 3.35 -16.12
C LYS A 117 -13.94 4.61 -15.60
N LYS A 118 -15.25 4.51 -15.37
CA LYS A 118 -16.01 5.54 -14.66
C LYS A 118 -15.69 5.48 -13.15
N PRO A 119 -15.89 6.58 -12.40
CA PRO A 119 -15.64 6.61 -10.96
C PRO A 119 -16.32 5.48 -10.19
N GLU A 120 -17.57 5.15 -10.53
CA GLU A 120 -18.34 4.11 -9.86
C GLU A 120 -17.76 2.70 -10.08
N GLU A 121 -17.15 2.49 -11.23
CA GLU A 121 -16.46 1.23 -11.57
C GLU A 121 -15.15 1.11 -10.81
N VAL A 122 -14.44 2.25 -10.60
CA VAL A 122 -13.22 2.30 -9.79
C VAL A 122 -13.53 2.00 -8.32
N VAL A 123 -14.58 2.62 -7.76
CA VAL A 123 -15.04 2.34 -6.39
C VAL A 123 -15.45 0.88 -6.21
N ARG A 124 -16.18 0.31 -7.18
CA ARG A 124 -16.55 -1.11 -7.15
C ARG A 124 -15.33 -2.01 -7.18
N ALA A 125 -14.37 -1.76 -8.09
CA ALA A 125 -13.15 -2.54 -8.20
C ALA A 125 -12.30 -2.46 -6.91
N ALA A 126 -12.18 -1.28 -6.30
CA ALA A 126 -11.51 -1.11 -5.00
C ALA A 126 -12.17 -1.96 -3.91
N ARG A 127 -13.50 -1.92 -3.80
CA ARG A 127 -14.25 -2.72 -2.82
C ARG A 127 -14.01 -4.22 -3.00
N GLU A 128 -14.13 -4.70 -4.23
CA GLU A 128 -13.98 -6.13 -4.56
C GLU A 128 -12.54 -6.61 -4.28
N ALA A 129 -11.55 -5.81 -4.68
CA ALA A 129 -10.14 -6.09 -4.44
C ALA A 129 -9.80 -6.17 -2.96
N VAL A 130 -10.23 -5.17 -2.17
CA VAL A 130 -9.99 -5.14 -0.72
C VAL A 130 -10.71 -6.29 -0.02
N ALA A 131 -11.97 -6.58 -0.37
CA ALA A 131 -12.71 -7.68 0.20
C ALA A 131 -12.04 -9.04 -0.08
N LEU A 132 -11.56 -9.25 -1.31
CA LEU A 132 -10.79 -10.44 -1.66
C LEU A 132 -9.48 -10.51 -0.86
N ALA A 133 -8.69 -9.45 -0.83
CA ALA A 133 -7.44 -9.41 -0.08
C ALA A 133 -7.67 -9.71 1.41
N ARG A 134 -8.74 -9.14 1.99
CA ARG A 134 -9.12 -9.37 3.40
C ARG A 134 -9.54 -10.82 3.68
N SER A 135 -10.16 -11.48 2.71
CA SER A 135 -10.53 -12.90 2.84
C SER A 135 -9.32 -13.84 2.84
N LEU A 136 -8.20 -13.41 2.27
CA LEU A 136 -6.97 -14.18 2.17
C LEU A 136 -5.99 -13.89 3.34
N GLY A 137 -5.88 -12.62 3.75
CA GLY A 137 -4.88 -12.19 4.73
C GLY A 137 -5.41 -11.27 5.82
N PRO A 138 -4.71 -11.21 6.98
CA PRO A 138 -5.17 -10.45 8.14
C PRO A 138 -4.98 -8.94 8.02
N GLU A 139 -3.99 -8.47 7.29
CA GLU A 139 -3.66 -7.05 7.14
C GLU A 139 -3.72 -6.66 5.65
N VAL A 140 -4.53 -5.64 5.35
CA VAL A 140 -4.72 -5.14 3.99
C VAL A 140 -4.47 -3.64 3.97
N GLU A 141 -3.56 -3.19 3.11
CA GLU A 141 -3.34 -1.79 2.79
C GLU A 141 -3.97 -1.47 1.43
N PHE A 142 -4.72 -0.39 1.38
CA PHE A 142 -5.30 0.13 0.15
C PHE A 142 -4.73 1.50 -0.19
N SER A 143 -4.15 1.64 -1.39
CA SER A 143 -3.67 2.92 -1.93
C SER A 143 -4.59 3.47 -2.99
N ALA A 144 -4.97 4.74 -2.84
CA ALA A 144 -5.55 5.55 -3.90
C ALA A 144 -4.43 6.16 -4.75
N GLU A 145 -3.94 5.44 -5.78
CA GLU A 145 -2.85 5.94 -6.62
C GLU A 145 -3.19 7.31 -7.19
N ASP A 146 -2.22 8.24 -7.13
CA ASP A 146 -2.36 9.63 -7.58
C ASP A 146 -3.39 10.44 -6.77
N ALA A 147 -3.42 10.20 -5.46
CA ALA A 147 -4.40 10.82 -4.56
C ALA A 147 -4.33 12.35 -4.56
N THR A 148 -3.12 12.92 -4.64
CA THR A 148 -2.92 14.37 -4.59
C THR A 148 -3.51 15.13 -5.78
N ARG A 149 -3.77 14.45 -6.90
CA ARG A 149 -4.46 15.00 -8.08
C ARG A 149 -5.90 14.51 -8.23
N SER A 150 -6.43 13.84 -7.21
CA SER A 150 -7.79 13.31 -7.18
C SER A 150 -8.76 14.29 -6.51
N ASP A 151 -10.04 14.20 -6.85
CA ASP A 151 -11.09 14.92 -6.13
C ASP A 151 -11.17 14.44 -4.67
N TRP A 152 -11.20 15.37 -3.72
CA TRP A 152 -11.17 15.05 -2.30
C TRP A 152 -12.43 14.31 -1.81
N ASN A 153 -13.59 14.62 -2.35
CA ASN A 153 -14.82 13.91 -2.00
C ASN A 153 -14.82 12.50 -2.58
N PHE A 154 -14.26 12.32 -3.77
CA PHE A 154 -14.06 11.01 -4.36
C PHE A 154 -13.08 10.16 -3.52
N LEU A 155 -12.01 10.77 -2.99
CA LEU A 155 -11.10 10.09 -2.07
C LEU A 155 -11.82 9.68 -0.78
N VAL A 156 -12.66 10.54 -0.19
CA VAL A 156 -13.48 10.17 0.97
C VAL A 156 -14.38 8.97 0.66
N GLN A 157 -15.04 9.00 -0.50
CA GLN A 157 -15.90 7.88 -0.92
C GLN A 157 -15.13 6.56 -1.06
N ILE A 158 -14.02 6.56 -1.80
CA ILE A 158 -13.28 5.33 -2.08
C ILE A 158 -12.57 4.78 -0.83
N PHE A 159 -12.01 5.65 0.02
CA PHE A 159 -11.40 5.23 1.28
C PHE A 159 -12.42 4.70 2.28
N THR A 160 -13.60 5.31 2.37
CA THR A 160 -14.70 4.79 3.20
C THR A 160 -15.12 3.40 2.72
N VAL A 161 -15.28 3.20 1.41
CA VAL A 161 -15.63 1.89 0.84
C VAL A 161 -14.53 0.86 1.07
N ALA A 162 -13.26 1.22 0.88
CA ALA A 162 -12.12 0.33 1.13
C ALA A 162 -12.01 -0.06 2.61
N ALA A 163 -12.14 0.90 3.54
CA ALA A 163 -12.11 0.63 4.98
C ALA A 163 -13.23 -0.32 5.40
N ARG A 164 -14.46 -0.08 4.93
CA ARG A 164 -15.62 -0.95 5.20
C ARG A 164 -15.51 -2.33 4.54
N ALA A 165 -14.76 -2.46 3.43
CA ALA A 165 -14.45 -3.73 2.80
C ALA A 165 -13.35 -4.52 3.53
N GLY A 166 -12.65 -3.93 4.49
CA GLY A 166 -11.69 -4.58 5.37
C GLY A 166 -10.24 -4.10 5.24
N ALA A 167 -9.99 -2.97 4.56
CA ALA A 167 -8.67 -2.34 4.60
C ALA A 167 -8.38 -1.85 6.02
N THR A 168 -7.20 -2.19 6.53
CA THR A 168 -6.72 -1.77 7.85
C THR A 168 -5.81 -0.55 7.76
N ILE A 169 -5.24 -0.31 6.58
CA ILE A 169 -4.42 0.86 6.28
C ILE A 169 -4.93 1.50 5.00
N LEU A 170 -5.08 2.84 5.03
CA LEU A 170 -5.47 3.68 3.91
C LEU A 170 -4.28 4.57 3.53
N ASN A 171 -3.65 4.29 2.41
CA ASN A 171 -2.47 5.01 1.96
C ASN A 171 -2.83 6.10 0.95
N VAL A 172 -2.30 7.29 1.19
CA VAL A 172 -2.54 8.50 0.39
C VAL A 172 -1.23 8.87 -0.30
N PRO A 173 -0.93 8.38 -1.52
CA PRO A 173 0.34 8.68 -2.17
C PRO A 173 0.31 10.02 -2.93
N ASP A 174 1.39 10.78 -2.81
CA ASP A 174 1.73 11.88 -3.73
C ASP A 174 2.58 11.32 -4.88
N THR A 175 1.95 10.55 -5.76
CA THR A 175 2.59 9.69 -6.76
C THR A 175 3.51 10.43 -7.73
N VAL A 176 3.24 11.70 -7.99
CA VAL A 176 4.02 12.52 -8.93
C VAL A 176 4.78 13.67 -8.25
N GLY A 177 4.82 13.71 -6.92
CA GLY A 177 5.47 14.78 -6.19
C GLY A 177 4.86 16.15 -6.48
N TYR A 178 3.54 16.21 -6.50
CA TYR A 178 2.78 17.36 -6.99
C TYR A 178 2.49 18.42 -5.92
N THR A 179 2.39 18.02 -4.64
CA THR A 179 1.92 18.88 -3.57
C THR A 179 3.05 19.51 -2.75
N THR A 180 2.76 20.66 -2.17
CA THR A 180 3.58 21.24 -1.10
C THR A 180 3.23 20.57 0.24
N PRO A 181 4.11 20.66 1.27
CA PRO A 181 3.83 20.11 2.60
C PRO A 181 2.52 20.63 3.20
N LYS A 182 2.16 21.90 2.94
CA LYS A 182 0.91 22.51 3.45
C LYS A 182 -0.32 21.90 2.79
N GLU A 183 -0.31 21.78 1.47
CA GLU A 183 -1.44 21.20 0.71
C GLU A 183 -1.64 19.74 1.09
N TYR A 184 -0.54 19.00 1.25
CA TYR A 184 -0.61 17.61 1.65
C TYR A 184 -1.13 17.44 3.09
N TYR A 185 -0.70 18.30 4.01
CA TYR A 185 -1.25 18.36 5.37
C TYR A 185 -2.76 18.59 5.35
N ASP A 186 -3.24 19.55 4.54
CA ASP A 186 -4.67 19.88 4.46
C ASP A 186 -5.46 18.70 3.89
N LEU A 187 -4.94 18.01 2.88
CA LEU A 187 -5.56 16.80 2.32
C LEU A 187 -5.66 15.68 3.37
N ILE A 188 -4.56 15.36 4.06
CA ILE A 188 -4.55 14.29 5.08
C ILE A 188 -5.52 14.62 6.21
N ARG A 189 -5.51 15.86 6.68
CA ARG A 189 -6.44 16.32 7.72
C ARG A 189 -7.88 16.16 7.27
N PHE A 190 -8.20 16.61 6.06
CA PHE A 190 -9.54 16.48 5.49
C PHE A 190 -10.00 15.02 5.43
N LEU A 191 -9.13 14.12 4.96
CA LEU A 191 -9.46 12.70 4.89
C LEU A 191 -9.69 12.08 6.27
N ILE A 192 -8.85 12.40 7.27
CA ILE A 192 -9.02 11.92 8.64
C ILE A 192 -10.37 12.39 9.24
N GLU A 193 -10.80 13.60 8.92
CA GLU A 193 -12.04 14.18 9.44
C GLU A 193 -13.31 13.64 8.74
N HIS A 194 -13.23 13.18 7.48
CA HIS A 194 -14.40 12.86 6.67
C HIS A 194 -14.54 11.38 6.26
N VAL A 195 -13.46 10.60 6.29
CA VAL A 195 -13.52 9.18 5.97
C VAL A 195 -14.18 8.40 7.10
N ASP A 196 -15.30 7.75 6.80
CA ASP A 196 -16.00 6.89 7.74
C ASP A 196 -15.35 5.48 7.75
N ALA A 197 -14.41 5.29 8.65
CA ALA A 197 -13.66 4.05 8.81
C ALA A 197 -13.92 3.40 10.16
N PRO A 198 -13.89 2.05 10.24
CA PRO A 198 -13.90 1.33 11.51
C PRO A 198 -12.76 1.77 12.44
N GLU A 199 -12.97 1.61 13.74
CA GLU A 199 -11.93 1.87 14.74
C GLU A 199 -10.68 1.03 14.47
N GLY A 200 -9.50 1.65 14.61
CA GLY A 200 -8.21 1.00 14.39
C GLY A 200 -7.67 1.09 12.96
N VAL A 201 -8.44 1.58 11.99
CA VAL A 201 -7.93 1.88 10.64
C VAL A 201 -6.92 3.02 10.72
N GLN A 202 -5.78 2.85 10.05
CA GLN A 202 -4.68 3.81 10.05
C GLN A 202 -4.54 4.49 8.69
N PHE A 203 -4.13 5.76 8.70
CA PHE A 203 -3.69 6.44 7.49
C PHE A 203 -2.19 6.27 7.31
N SER A 204 -1.78 6.03 6.07
CA SER A 204 -0.39 5.97 5.61
C SER A 204 -0.15 7.07 4.58
N VAL A 205 1.08 7.54 4.50
CA VAL A 205 1.51 8.57 3.55
C VAL A 205 2.72 8.09 2.77
N HIS A 206 2.78 8.45 1.49
CA HIS A 206 3.89 8.10 0.61
C HIS A 206 4.17 9.30 -0.32
N CYS A 207 5.27 9.99 -0.08
CA CYS A 207 5.64 11.18 -0.85
C CYS A 207 6.82 10.87 -1.76
N HIS A 208 6.71 11.27 -3.04
CA HIS A 208 7.79 11.20 -4.02
C HIS A 208 8.58 12.48 -4.08
#